data_3e08b75b3b3a49ddd17a7a4ac9a85b1b
#
_entry.id   3e08b75b3b3a49ddd17a7a4ac9a85b1b
#
_cell.length_a   1.000
_cell.length_b   1.000
_cell.length_c   1.000
_cell.angle_alpha   90.00
_cell.angle_beta   90.00
_cell.angle_gamma   90.00
#
_symmetry.space_group_name_H-M   'P 1'
#
loop_
_entity.id
_entity.type
_entity.pdbx_description
1 polymer ?
#
loop_
_entity_poly.entity_id
_entity_poly.type
_entity_poly.pdbx_seq_one_letter_code
_entity_poly.pdbx_strand_id
1 'polypeptide(L)'
;VMKGYWNRPEATAEAIDTQGWFHSGDIGYLDDEDFLFLCDRVKDMVITGGENVYPAEIESILYGHPSILEVAVIGLPDEKWGEAVTAIAVLEEGASLDLEALRAFAGESLARYKLPTELRFIDILPRNPAGKVQKFKLKEQFVA
;
A
#
# COMPACT_ATOMS: atom_id res chain seq x y z
N VAL A 1 4.42 -25.26 -6.56
CA VAL A 1 3.93 -24.16 -7.41
C VAL A 1 2.89 -24.71 -8.37
N MET A 2 1.87 -23.92 -8.72
CA MET A 2 0.81 -24.31 -9.66
C MET A 2 1.38 -24.56 -11.08
N LYS A 3 0.66 -25.35 -11.89
CA LYS A 3 1.02 -25.55 -13.32
C LYS A 3 0.70 -24.33 -14.19
N GLY A 4 -0.23 -23.49 -13.77
CA GLY A 4 -0.68 -22.30 -14.47
C GLY A 4 -2.11 -21.93 -14.11
N TYR A 5 -2.56 -20.82 -14.66
CA TYR A 5 -3.95 -20.36 -14.55
C TYR A 5 -4.83 -21.08 -15.58
N TRP A 6 -5.97 -21.59 -15.13
CA TRP A 6 -6.91 -22.31 -16.00
C TRP A 6 -7.39 -21.44 -17.17
N ASN A 7 -7.21 -21.93 -18.39
CA ASN A 7 -7.55 -21.23 -19.65
C ASN A 7 -6.98 -19.80 -19.78
N ARG A 8 -5.83 -19.53 -19.12
CA ARG A 8 -5.15 -18.22 -19.14
C ARG A 8 -3.66 -18.39 -19.43
N PRO A 9 -3.28 -18.80 -20.67
CA PRO A 9 -1.87 -19.07 -20.99
C PRO A 9 -0.98 -17.80 -20.90
N GLU A 10 -1.50 -16.63 -21.29
CA GLU A 10 -0.78 -15.38 -21.21
C GLU A 10 -0.48 -15.00 -19.74
N ALA A 11 -1.51 -15.01 -18.88
CA ALA A 11 -1.33 -14.75 -17.44
C ALA A 11 -0.40 -15.78 -16.77
N THR A 12 -0.37 -17.02 -17.29
CA THR A 12 0.56 -18.04 -16.82
C THR A 12 1.99 -17.71 -17.23
N ALA A 13 2.22 -17.28 -18.47
CA ALA A 13 3.54 -16.89 -18.97
C ALA A 13 4.08 -15.62 -18.28
N GLU A 14 3.22 -14.70 -17.86
CA GLU A 14 3.59 -13.53 -17.05
C GLU A 14 4.00 -13.93 -15.63
N ALA A 15 3.33 -14.93 -15.04
CA ALA A 15 3.57 -15.32 -13.65
C ALA A 15 4.66 -16.38 -13.49
N ILE A 16 4.90 -17.21 -14.52
CA ILE A 16 5.91 -18.28 -14.49
C ILE A 16 6.84 -18.08 -15.69
N ASP A 17 8.10 -17.76 -15.41
CA ASP A 17 9.07 -17.53 -16.46
C ASP A 17 9.54 -18.82 -17.15
N THR A 18 10.37 -18.66 -18.18
CA THR A 18 10.89 -19.78 -18.98
C THR A 18 11.83 -20.71 -18.21
N GLN A 19 12.31 -20.30 -17.04
CA GLN A 19 13.16 -21.08 -16.13
C GLN A 19 12.32 -21.79 -15.06
N GLY A 20 11.01 -21.57 -15.03
CA GLY A 20 10.07 -22.16 -14.07
C GLY A 20 9.95 -21.41 -12.74
N TRP A 21 10.50 -20.19 -12.64
CA TRP A 21 10.31 -19.34 -11.45
C TRP A 21 8.93 -18.69 -11.47
N PHE A 22 8.27 -18.77 -10.32
CA PHE A 22 6.99 -18.09 -10.09
C PHE A 22 7.22 -16.71 -9.49
N HIS A 23 6.79 -15.68 -10.20
CA HIS A 23 6.80 -14.29 -9.74
C HIS A 23 5.53 -14.00 -8.95
N SER A 24 5.63 -14.02 -7.62
CA SER A 24 4.47 -13.81 -6.72
C SER A 24 3.92 -12.38 -6.79
N GLY A 25 4.76 -11.42 -7.20
CA GLY A 25 4.46 -9.99 -7.15
C GLY A 25 4.56 -9.41 -5.73
N ASP A 26 5.14 -10.16 -4.79
CA ASP A 26 5.42 -9.69 -3.46
C ASP A 26 6.88 -9.20 -3.36
N ILE A 27 7.12 -8.22 -2.50
CA ILE A 27 8.44 -7.68 -2.18
C ILE A 27 8.79 -8.11 -0.76
N GLY A 28 10.01 -8.60 -0.58
CA GLY A 28 10.53 -9.00 0.71
C GLY A 28 12.04 -8.99 0.73
N TYR A 29 12.61 -9.25 1.88
CA TYR A 29 14.04 -9.45 2.09
C TYR A 29 14.32 -10.67 2.96
N LEU A 30 15.50 -11.23 2.85
CA LEU A 30 16.01 -12.25 3.74
C LEU A 30 16.90 -11.58 4.80
N ASP A 31 16.77 -11.98 6.05
CA ASP A 31 17.71 -11.59 7.09
C ASP A 31 18.97 -12.48 7.08
N ASP A 32 19.89 -12.22 8.00
CA ASP A 32 21.14 -12.96 8.11
C ASP A 32 20.96 -14.45 8.54
N GLU A 33 19.75 -14.82 8.97
CA GLU A 33 19.36 -16.19 9.34
C GLU A 33 18.50 -16.86 8.26
N ASP A 34 18.40 -16.27 7.06
CA ASP A 34 17.58 -16.72 5.91
C ASP A 34 16.06 -16.72 6.15
N PHE A 35 15.55 -15.95 7.12
CA PHE A 35 14.12 -15.73 7.26
C PHE A 35 13.61 -14.70 6.25
N LEU A 36 12.53 -15.05 5.56
CA LEU A 36 11.87 -14.16 4.60
C LEU A 36 10.90 -13.22 5.29
N PHE A 37 11.15 -11.92 5.15
CA PHE A 37 10.25 -10.85 5.58
C PHE A 37 9.55 -10.24 4.37
N LEU A 38 8.22 -10.35 4.31
CA LEU A 38 7.42 -9.71 3.26
C LEU A 38 7.14 -8.26 3.65
N CYS A 39 7.45 -7.35 2.73
CA CYS A 39 7.24 -5.90 2.91
C CYS A 39 5.90 -5.45 2.35
N ASP A 40 5.65 -5.74 1.07
CA ASP A 40 4.45 -5.30 0.36
C ASP A 40 4.31 -6.01 -0.99
N ARG A 41 3.37 -5.57 -1.83
CA ARG A 41 3.23 -5.99 -3.22
C ARG A 41 3.86 -4.97 -4.16
N VAL A 42 4.52 -5.47 -5.23
CA VAL A 42 5.13 -4.62 -6.28
C VAL A 42 4.15 -3.59 -6.82
N LYS A 43 2.91 -4.01 -7.12
CA LYS A 43 1.86 -3.15 -7.69
C LYS A 43 1.28 -2.11 -6.74
N ASP A 44 1.46 -2.30 -5.43
CA ASP A 44 0.95 -1.40 -4.40
C ASP A 44 2.02 -0.42 -3.92
N MET A 45 3.31 -0.70 -4.22
CA MET A 45 4.44 0.18 -3.92
C MET A 45 4.25 1.55 -4.56
N VAL A 46 4.55 2.60 -3.81
CA VAL A 46 4.48 4.00 -4.24
C VAL A 46 5.89 4.47 -4.59
N ILE A 47 6.06 5.10 -5.77
CA ILE A 47 7.33 5.67 -6.19
C ILE A 47 7.23 7.18 -6.10
N THR A 48 7.79 7.75 -5.05
CA THR A 48 7.76 9.18 -4.78
C THR A 48 9.17 9.78 -4.76
N GLY A 49 9.44 10.74 -5.64
CA GLY A 49 10.75 11.40 -5.72
C GLY A 49 11.92 10.43 -6.01
N GLY A 50 11.66 9.29 -6.63
CA GLY A 50 12.65 8.25 -6.91
C GLY A 50 12.85 7.24 -5.78
N GLU A 51 12.16 7.41 -4.65
CA GLU A 51 12.22 6.50 -3.51
C GLU A 51 11.05 5.51 -3.54
N ASN A 52 11.33 4.26 -3.18
CA ASN A 52 10.31 3.23 -3.02
C ASN A 52 9.70 3.31 -1.62
N VAL A 53 8.39 3.50 -1.57
CA VAL A 53 7.62 3.55 -0.33
C VAL A 53 6.65 2.37 -0.30
N TYR A 54 6.65 1.64 0.81
CA TYR A 54 5.82 0.48 1.02
C TYR A 54 4.59 0.86 1.86
N PRO A 55 3.39 0.92 1.27
CA PRO A 55 2.16 1.26 1.97
C PRO A 55 1.92 0.47 3.25
N ALA A 56 2.20 -0.82 3.26
CA ALA A 56 1.97 -1.67 4.42
C ALA A 56 2.75 -1.23 5.68
N GLU A 57 3.97 -0.69 5.51
CA GLU A 57 4.76 -0.13 6.62
C GLU A 57 4.06 1.08 7.24
N ILE A 58 3.56 1.99 6.40
CA ILE A 58 2.87 3.20 6.84
C ILE A 58 1.52 2.84 7.49
N GLU A 59 0.75 1.98 6.85
CA GLU A 59 -0.53 1.48 7.36
C GLU A 59 -0.36 0.87 8.75
N SER A 60 0.65 0.02 8.95
CA SER A 60 0.93 -0.62 10.24
C SER A 60 1.13 0.40 11.37
N ILE A 61 1.78 1.53 11.09
CA ILE A 61 1.99 2.60 12.06
C ILE A 61 0.70 3.39 12.28
N LEU A 62 0.03 3.77 11.20
CA LEU A 62 -1.18 4.59 11.27
C LEU A 62 -2.36 3.88 11.95
N TYR A 63 -2.43 2.55 11.89
CA TYR A 63 -3.40 1.77 12.67
C TYR A 63 -3.28 1.97 14.19
N GLY A 64 -2.14 2.41 14.69
CA GLY A 64 -1.95 2.77 16.10
C GLY A 64 -2.52 4.15 16.48
N HIS A 65 -2.98 4.95 15.53
CA HIS A 65 -3.49 6.30 15.80
C HIS A 65 -4.92 6.24 16.39
N PRO A 66 -5.20 6.91 17.53
CA PRO A 66 -6.48 6.77 18.25
C PRO A 66 -7.71 7.26 17.49
N SER A 67 -7.54 8.13 16.49
CA SER A 67 -8.63 8.64 15.66
C SER A 67 -8.89 7.81 14.41
N ILE A 68 -8.10 6.78 14.12
CA ILE A 68 -8.20 5.97 12.90
C ILE A 68 -8.84 4.63 13.22
N LEU A 69 -9.99 4.37 12.59
CA LEU A 69 -10.64 3.06 12.61
C LEU A 69 -10.02 2.14 11.56
N GLU A 70 -9.88 2.60 10.32
CA GLU A 70 -9.24 1.89 9.22
C GLU A 70 -8.41 2.85 8.37
N VAL A 71 -7.34 2.36 7.76
CA VAL A 71 -6.52 3.14 6.84
C VAL A 71 -6.01 2.30 5.69
N ALA A 72 -5.92 2.91 4.52
CA ALA A 72 -5.20 2.40 3.37
C ALA A 72 -4.29 3.49 2.82
N VAL A 73 -3.09 3.11 2.40
CA VAL A 73 -2.14 4.04 1.78
C VAL A 73 -1.98 3.67 0.32
N ILE A 74 -2.06 4.67 -0.55
CA ILE A 74 -1.90 4.52 -2.00
C ILE A 74 -1.01 5.63 -2.56
N GLY A 75 -0.44 5.42 -3.74
CA GLY A 75 0.15 6.48 -4.56
C GLY A 75 -0.91 7.10 -5.47
N LEU A 76 -1.07 8.41 -5.42
CA LEU A 76 -1.82 9.19 -6.40
C LEU A 76 -0.85 9.99 -7.28
N PRO A 77 -1.20 10.26 -8.55
CA PRO A 77 -0.35 11.05 -9.42
C PRO A 77 0.00 12.42 -8.83
N ASP A 78 1.27 12.78 -8.88
CA ASP A 78 1.79 14.08 -8.43
C ASP A 78 2.78 14.63 -9.46
N GLU A 79 2.60 15.91 -9.86
CA GLU A 79 3.42 16.52 -10.90
C GLU A 79 4.90 16.66 -10.52
N LYS A 80 5.19 16.83 -9.23
CA LYS A 80 6.54 17.06 -8.73
C LYS A 80 7.25 15.75 -8.36
N TRP A 81 6.53 14.84 -7.73
CA TRP A 81 7.12 13.65 -7.11
C TRP A 81 6.84 12.36 -7.87
N GLY A 82 6.04 12.43 -8.96
CA GLY A 82 5.53 11.27 -9.69
C GLY A 82 4.31 10.68 -9.01
N GLU A 83 4.45 10.26 -7.75
CA GLU A 83 3.32 9.86 -6.91
C GLU A 83 3.37 10.56 -5.54
N ALA A 84 2.20 11.00 -5.07
CA ALA A 84 1.98 11.46 -3.70
C ALA A 84 1.62 10.28 -2.80
N VAL A 85 2.29 10.13 -1.67
CA VAL A 85 1.90 9.16 -0.63
C VAL A 85 0.61 9.66 0.02
N THR A 86 -0.50 9.01 -0.28
CA THR A 86 -1.83 9.43 0.16
C THR A 86 -2.40 8.43 1.17
N ALA A 87 -2.69 8.90 2.38
CA ALA A 87 -3.44 8.13 3.37
C ALA A 87 -4.94 8.34 3.17
N ILE A 88 -5.70 7.23 3.10
CA ILE A 88 -7.16 7.22 3.03
C ILE A 88 -7.66 6.59 4.31
N ALA A 89 -8.29 7.38 5.17
CA ALA A 89 -8.68 6.98 6.51
C ALA A 89 -10.21 6.92 6.67
N VAL A 90 -10.64 5.91 7.40
CA VAL A 90 -11.93 5.86 8.06
C VAL A 90 -11.68 6.26 9.51
N LEU A 91 -12.37 7.27 10.01
CA LEU A 91 -12.18 7.75 11.38
C LEU A 91 -13.08 7.02 12.37
N GLU A 92 -12.63 6.97 13.62
CA GLU A 92 -13.48 6.60 14.74
C GLU A 92 -14.65 7.58 14.89
N GLU A 93 -15.76 7.11 15.47
CA GLU A 93 -16.96 7.93 15.65
C GLU A 93 -16.67 9.20 16.47
N GLY A 94 -16.99 10.35 15.90
CA GLY A 94 -16.76 11.66 16.52
C GLY A 94 -15.31 12.13 16.54
N ALA A 95 -14.38 11.35 15.98
CA ALA A 95 -12.98 11.76 15.88
C ALA A 95 -12.76 12.75 14.73
N SER A 96 -11.68 13.53 14.86
CA SER A 96 -11.16 14.39 13.80
C SER A 96 -9.65 14.17 13.66
N LEU A 97 -9.15 14.36 12.46
CA LEU A 97 -7.72 14.22 12.16
C LEU A 97 -7.38 15.13 11.00
N ASP A 98 -6.26 15.82 11.08
CA ASP A 98 -5.70 16.57 9.96
C ASP A 98 -4.36 15.96 9.52
N LEU A 99 -3.86 16.45 8.39
CA LEU A 99 -2.61 15.94 7.81
C LEU A 99 -1.41 16.23 8.71
N GLU A 100 -1.40 17.36 9.42
CA GLU A 100 -0.29 17.73 10.29
C GLU A 100 -0.19 16.80 11.48
N ALA A 101 -1.29 16.53 12.16
CA ALA A 101 -1.36 15.60 13.28
C ALA A 101 -1.00 14.16 12.85
N LEU A 102 -1.53 13.70 11.69
CA LEU A 102 -1.18 12.40 11.13
C LEU A 102 0.32 12.28 10.86
N ARG A 103 0.92 13.31 10.25
CA ARG A 103 2.36 13.34 9.95
C ARG A 103 3.22 13.42 11.20
N ALA A 104 2.79 14.16 12.23
CA ALA A 104 3.49 14.21 13.52
C ALA A 104 3.52 12.82 14.17
N PHE A 105 2.39 12.14 14.21
CA PHE A 105 2.29 10.78 14.75
C PHE A 105 3.17 9.78 13.96
N ALA A 106 3.03 9.75 12.62
CA ALA A 106 3.79 8.83 11.79
C ALA A 106 5.30 9.13 11.80
N GLY A 107 5.68 10.40 11.96
CA GLY A 107 7.06 10.87 11.96
C GLY A 107 7.89 10.43 13.16
N GLU A 108 7.26 9.92 14.21
CA GLU A 108 7.97 9.32 15.34
C GLU A 108 8.65 7.99 14.96
N SER A 109 8.14 7.31 13.91
CA SER A 109 8.60 5.98 13.50
C SER A 109 9.04 5.89 12.05
N LEU A 110 8.62 6.81 11.18
CA LEU A 110 8.88 6.78 9.74
C LEU A 110 9.89 7.83 9.29
N ALA A 111 10.71 7.47 8.31
CA ALA A 111 11.54 8.43 7.60
C ALA A 111 10.68 9.47 6.85
N ARG A 112 11.20 10.70 6.72
CA ARG A 112 10.46 11.86 6.20
C ARG A 112 9.82 11.62 4.82
N TYR A 113 10.50 10.93 3.92
CA TYR A 113 10.02 10.66 2.56
C TYR A 113 8.86 9.66 2.51
N LYS A 114 8.67 8.86 3.57
CA LYS A 114 7.57 7.91 3.72
C LYS A 114 6.30 8.55 4.28
N LEU A 115 6.40 9.77 4.84
CA LEU A 115 5.25 10.42 5.47
C LEU A 115 4.19 10.79 4.43
N PRO A 116 2.91 10.50 4.67
CA PRO A 116 1.84 10.91 3.78
C PRO A 116 1.89 12.41 3.47
N THR A 117 1.75 12.75 2.20
CA THR A 117 1.67 14.13 1.72
C THR A 117 0.23 14.58 1.52
N GLU A 118 -0.70 13.60 1.48
CA GLU A 118 -2.13 13.83 1.40
C GLU A 118 -2.88 12.94 2.39
N LEU A 119 -4.02 13.47 2.87
CA LEU A 119 -4.98 12.76 3.72
C LEU A 119 -6.38 12.92 3.13
N ARG A 120 -7.05 11.81 2.90
CA ARG A 120 -8.42 11.74 2.41
C ARG A 120 -9.27 10.91 3.37
N PHE A 121 -10.56 11.15 3.38
CA PHE A 121 -11.50 10.42 4.22
C PHE A 121 -12.53 9.68 3.38
N ILE A 122 -12.96 8.54 3.91
CA ILE A 122 -14.00 7.71 3.32
C ILE A 122 -14.77 7.02 4.46
N ASP A 123 -16.05 6.76 4.24
CA ASP A 123 -16.89 6.11 5.25
C ASP A 123 -16.56 4.62 5.41
N ILE A 124 -16.15 3.96 4.33
CA ILE A 124 -15.81 2.53 4.32
C ILE A 124 -14.78 2.23 3.23
N LEU A 125 -13.74 1.46 3.57
CA LEU A 125 -12.76 1.00 2.58
C LEU A 125 -13.36 -0.11 1.69
N PRO A 126 -13.20 0.00 0.34
CA PRO A 126 -13.69 -1.04 -0.57
C PRO A 126 -12.94 -2.34 -0.35
N ARG A 127 -13.66 -3.43 -0.13
CA ARG A 127 -13.10 -4.77 0.11
C ARG A 127 -13.62 -5.77 -0.91
N ASN A 128 -12.83 -6.80 -1.17
CA ASN A 128 -13.30 -7.96 -1.91
C ASN A 128 -14.06 -8.94 -0.98
N PRO A 129 -14.70 -9.99 -1.51
CA PRO A 129 -15.41 -10.98 -0.67
C PRO A 129 -14.54 -11.68 0.37
N ALA A 130 -13.22 -11.71 0.19
CA ALA A 130 -12.26 -12.26 1.16
C ALA A 130 -11.80 -11.23 2.21
N GLY A 131 -12.40 -10.02 2.24
CA GLY A 131 -12.09 -8.97 3.21
C GLY A 131 -10.86 -8.13 2.89
N LYS A 132 -10.16 -8.37 1.77
CA LYS A 132 -8.98 -7.58 1.39
C LYS A 132 -9.37 -6.23 0.80
N VAL A 133 -8.71 -5.16 1.25
CA VAL A 133 -8.88 -3.82 0.68
C VAL A 133 -8.48 -3.79 -0.79
N GLN A 134 -9.34 -3.21 -1.62
CA GLN A 134 -9.14 -3.07 -3.06
C GLN A 134 -8.53 -1.70 -3.38
N LYS A 135 -7.21 -1.54 -3.19
CA LYS A 135 -6.49 -0.28 -3.40
C LYS A 135 -6.68 0.32 -4.79
N PHE A 136 -6.85 -0.53 -5.82
CA PHE A 136 -7.12 -0.05 -7.18
C PHE A 136 -8.42 0.76 -7.28
N LYS A 137 -9.48 0.39 -6.54
CA LYS A 137 -10.73 1.16 -6.49
C LYS A 137 -10.57 2.50 -5.80
N LEU A 138 -9.71 2.56 -4.77
CA LEU A 138 -9.37 3.82 -4.13
C LEU A 138 -8.61 4.73 -5.11
N LYS A 139 -7.65 4.19 -5.86
CA LYS A 139 -6.96 4.94 -6.92
C LYS A 139 -7.95 5.47 -7.96
N GLU A 140 -8.84 4.64 -8.48
CA GLU A 140 -9.89 5.06 -9.43
C GLU A 140 -10.78 6.18 -8.88
N GLN A 141 -11.16 6.11 -7.61
CA GLN A 141 -12.04 7.10 -6.97
C GLN A 141 -11.36 8.46 -6.74
N PHE A 142 -10.07 8.50 -6.47
CA PHE A 142 -9.36 9.70 -6.07
C PHE A 142 -8.39 10.27 -7.13
N VAL A 143 -8.23 9.60 -8.28
CA VAL A 143 -7.44 10.10 -9.44
C VAL A 143 -8.27 11.06 -10.32
N ALA A 144 -9.57 11.24 -10.06
CA ALA A 144 -10.46 12.09 -10.87
C ALA A 144 -10.21 13.59 -10.71
#